data_1c89823cae312c656812b4c405390b52
#
_entry.id   1c89823cae312c656812b4c405390b52
#
_cell.length_a   1.000
_cell.length_b   1.000
_cell.length_c   1.000
_cell.angle_alpha   90.00
_cell.angle_beta   90.00
_cell.angle_gamma   90.00
#
_symmetry.space_group_name_H-M   'P 1'
#
loop_
_entity.id
_entity.type
_entity.pdbx_description
1 polymer ?
#
loop_
_entity_poly.entity_id
_entity_poly.type
_entity_poly.pdbx_seq_one_letter_code
_entity_poly.pdbx_strand_id
1 'polypeptide(L)'
;MPEPIRIGWLGAALDGPGGGYDKIHRMAFDEAVESGLLDRPYEFVLHAENGLPNGSARNATDGFRYLVDEGCIAVAGAYSSDNAITVAPLANEMQIPLISWAGTERLQGEYCFRLGNGDCGGDAALVVQWLKRNGHERVAVLSEISPNGEEYFRFFRQEARRRGISIAAVETVSQSPADLAVHLESLRKAEPDALVYMGYGMLAAKGLMREALDRIGWDPPRIMGTAFMFYLMGFDKFEGWVGIDQFAPANPLVPRFLERYRARYGEDPPMWPNAIPLLSYDTSRVLVEAIFRAPILSGPGIKAGLESIRFMPSSTGGPQTHIACSPYEHGMFRGDWLLYGRVTNGRLEFEGLFEQWED
;
A
#
# COMPACT_ATOMS: atom_id res chain seq x y z
N MET A 1 14.30 -22.38 -27.68
CA MET A 1 14.44 -21.72 -26.37
C MET A 1 13.23 -22.09 -25.55
N PRO A 2 13.34 -22.26 -24.24
CA PRO A 2 12.17 -22.50 -23.40
C PRO A 2 11.19 -21.33 -23.52
N GLU A 3 9.90 -21.60 -23.38
CA GLU A 3 8.87 -20.56 -23.37
C GLU A 3 9.07 -19.60 -22.19
N PRO A 4 8.80 -18.28 -22.37
CA PRO A 4 8.95 -17.31 -21.31
C PRO A 4 7.92 -17.54 -20.20
N ILE A 5 8.32 -17.22 -18.97
CA ILE A 5 7.40 -17.15 -17.84
C ILE A 5 6.60 -15.86 -17.96
N ARG A 6 5.27 -15.95 -18.09
CA ARG A 6 4.39 -14.78 -18.17
C ARG A 6 3.86 -14.38 -16.81
N ILE A 7 4.09 -13.13 -16.46
CA ILE A 7 3.62 -12.50 -15.23
C ILE A 7 2.74 -11.30 -15.59
N GLY A 8 1.53 -11.30 -15.04
CA GLY A 8 0.57 -10.23 -15.24
C GLY A 8 0.80 -9.08 -14.27
N TRP A 9 0.67 -7.86 -14.77
CA TRP A 9 0.64 -6.64 -13.96
C TRP A 9 -0.70 -5.95 -14.20
N LEU A 10 -1.57 -6.03 -13.18
CA LEU A 10 -2.86 -5.34 -13.14
C LEU A 10 -2.67 -4.04 -12.37
N GLY A 11 -2.23 -3.00 -13.05
CA GLY A 11 -1.76 -1.79 -12.42
C GLY A 11 -2.43 -0.53 -12.93
N ALA A 12 -2.23 0.55 -12.16
CA ALA A 12 -2.50 1.90 -12.61
C ALA A 12 -1.44 2.34 -13.64
N ALA A 13 -1.58 3.54 -14.19
CA ALA A 13 -0.64 4.13 -15.15
C ALA A 13 0.84 4.18 -14.68
N LEU A 14 1.09 3.84 -13.42
CA LEU A 14 2.43 3.78 -12.82
C LEU A 14 3.29 2.66 -13.41
N ASP A 15 2.69 1.55 -13.84
CA ASP A 15 3.41 0.37 -14.34
C ASP A 15 3.58 0.37 -15.86
N GLY A 16 2.92 1.29 -16.55
CA GLY A 16 2.97 1.41 -18.01
C GLY A 16 4.27 2.00 -18.54
N PRO A 17 4.51 1.89 -19.86
CA PRO A 17 5.68 2.50 -20.52
C PRO A 17 5.72 4.02 -20.23
N GLY A 18 6.79 4.46 -19.57
CA GLY A 18 6.99 5.86 -19.16
C GLY A 18 6.74 6.16 -17.68
N GLY A 19 6.11 5.27 -16.91
CA GLY A 19 5.98 5.39 -15.45
C GLY A 19 7.25 5.05 -14.68
N GLY A 20 8.18 4.31 -15.31
CA GLY A 20 9.48 3.95 -14.74
C GLY A 20 9.48 2.79 -13.77
N TYR A 21 8.30 2.32 -13.33
CA TYR A 21 8.19 1.17 -12.43
C TYR A 21 8.49 -0.15 -13.11
N ASP A 22 8.29 -0.25 -14.41
CA ASP A 22 8.71 -1.39 -15.21
C ASP A 22 10.21 -1.68 -15.07
N LYS A 23 11.06 -0.65 -14.94
CA LYS A 23 12.49 -0.79 -14.67
C LYS A 23 12.74 -1.45 -13.32
N ILE A 24 11.98 -1.10 -12.29
CA ILE A 24 12.12 -1.67 -10.96
C ILE A 24 11.74 -3.15 -10.98
N HIS A 25 10.61 -3.48 -11.61
CA HIS A 25 10.16 -4.85 -11.73
C HIS A 25 11.15 -5.70 -12.53
N ARG A 26 11.62 -5.17 -13.68
CA ARG A 26 12.64 -5.84 -14.51
C ARG A 26 13.94 -6.06 -13.76
N MET A 27 14.40 -5.08 -12.96
CA MET A 27 15.65 -5.22 -12.23
C MET A 27 15.71 -6.51 -11.41
N ALA A 28 14.67 -6.84 -10.64
CA ALA A 28 14.64 -8.06 -9.84
C ALA A 28 14.63 -9.34 -10.69
N PHE A 29 13.90 -9.35 -11.80
CA PHE A 29 13.84 -10.49 -12.70
C PHE A 29 15.11 -10.67 -13.52
N ASP A 30 15.67 -9.58 -14.03
CA ASP A 30 16.95 -9.60 -14.77
C ASP A 30 18.07 -10.12 -13.87
N GLU A 31 18.15 -9.65 -12.62
CA GLU A 31 19.14 -10.15 -11.65
C GLU A 31 18.96 -11.65 -11.37
N ALA A 32 17.74 -12.14 -11.36
CA ALA A 32 17.46 -13.56 -11.19
C ALA A 32 17.89 -14.39 -12.40
N VAL A 33 17.72 -13.88 -13.61
CA VAL A 33 18.21 -14.52 -14.84
C VAL A 33 19.72 -14.45 -14.92
N GLU A 34 20.33 -13.29 -14.66
CA GLU A 34 21.77 -13.06 -14.69
C GLU A 34 22.53 -13.95 -13.66
N SER A 35 21.93 -14.18 -12.50
CA SER A 35 22.49 -15.08 -11.46
C SER A 35 22.22 -16.56 -11.71
N GLY A 36 21.39 -16.90 -12.69
CA GLY A 36 20.97 -18.26 -12.97
C GLY A 36 19.94 -18.82 -11.99
N LEU A 37 19.30 -17.96 -11.17
CA LEU A 37 18.20 -18.35 -10.28
C LEU A 37 16.94 -18.70 -11.10
N LEU A 38 16.70 -18.00 -12.21
CA LEU A 38 15.71 -18.36 -13.21
C LEU A 38 16.41 -18.94 -14.44
N ASP A 39 15.97 -20.12 -14.87
CA ASP A 39 16.58 -20.91 -15.97
C ASP A 39 16.03 -20.58 -17.37
N ARG A 40 15.11 -19.58 -17.43
CA ARG A 40 14.43 -19.20 -18.67
C ARG A 40 14.03 -17.73 -18.68
N PRO A 41 13.71 -17.18 -19.88
CA PRO A 41 13.25 -15.81 -20.01
C PRO A 41 11.88 -15.60 -19.34
N TYR A 42 11.58 -14.34 -19.04
CA TYR A 42 10.28 -13.91 -18.53
C TYR A 42 9.65 -12.87 -19.48
N GLU A 43 8.34 -12.72 -19.37
CA GLU A 43 7.56 -11.72 -20.10
C GLU A 43 6.57 -11.07 -19.13
N PHE A 44 6.53 -9.74 -19.11
CA PHE A 44 5.50 -8.98 -18.37
C PHE A 44 4.35 -8.63 -19.30
N VAL A 45 3.16 -9.05 -18.94
CA VAL A 45 1.91 -8.64 -19.58
C VAL A 45 1.26 -7.57 -18.74
N LEU A 46 1.12 -6.37 -19.29
CA LEU A 46 0.61 -5.21 -18.58
C LEU A 46 -0.85 -4.96 -18.97
N HIS A 47 -1.70 -4.71 -17.99
CA HIS A 47 -3.07 -4.26 -18.20
C HIS A 47 -3.41 -3.11 -17.26
N ALA A 48 -3.90 -2.00 -17.80
CA ALA A 48 -4.37 -0.87 -16.99
C ALA A 48 -5.61 -1.29 -16.21
N GLU A 49 -5.56 -1.15 -14.88
CA GLU A 49 -6.66 -1.57 -14.00
C GLU A 49 -7.95 -0.80 -14.28
N ASN A 50 -7.87 0.52 -14.47
CA ASN A 50 -9.01 1.43 -14.72
C ASN A 50 -10.22 1.15 -13.80
N GLY A 51 -9.93 0.73 -12.57
CA GLY A 51 -10.90 0.36 -11.56
C GLY A 51 -11.39 1.56 -10.73
N LEU A 52 -11.92 1.26 -9.55
CA LEU A 52 -12.36 2.26 -8.59
C LEU A 52 -11.16 3.08 -8.06
N PRO A 53 -11.35 4.36 -7.70
CA PRO A 53 -12.61 5.12 -7.70
C PRO A 53 -12.96 5.77 -9.04
N ASN A 54 -12.03 5.86 -9.98
CA ASN A 54 -12.19 6.67 -11.21
C ASN A 54 -12.78 5.87 -12.39
N GLY A 55 -12.91 4.57 -12.25
CA GLY A 55 -13.46 3.66 -13.23
C GLY A 55 -14.51 2.73 -12.62
N SER A 56 -14.45 1.43 -12.94
CA SER A 56 -15.42 0.46 -12.42
C SER A 56 -14.75 -0.80 -11.89
N ALA A 57 -15.39 -1.44 -10.90
CA ALA A 57 -14.99 -2.75 -10.40
C ALA A 57 -14.90 -3.80 -11.54
N ARG A 58 -15.76 -3.67 -12.55
CA ARG A 58 -15.75 -4.54 -13.73
C ARG A 58 -14.45 -4.42 -14.52
N ASN A 59 -13.91 -3.23 -14.69
CA ASN A 59 -12.64 -3.05 -15.41
C ASN A 59 -11.49 -3.80 -14.74
N ALA A 60 -11.43 -3.80 -13.41
CA ALA A 60 -10.41 -4.56 -12.67
C ALA A 60 -10.59 -6.08 -12.88
N THR A 61 -11.82 -6.58 -12.84
CA THR A 61 -12.11 -8.01 -13.08
C THR A 61 -11.85 -8.43 -14.52
N ASP A 62 -12.22 -7.62 -15.50
CA ASP A 62 -11.99 -7.88 -16.91
C ASP A 62 -10.48 -7.86 -17.23
N GLY A 63 -9.74 -6.92 -16.60
CA GLY A 63 -8.28 -6.86 -16.69
C GLY A 63 -7.59 -8.11 -16.13
N PHE A 64 -8.06 -8.62 -15.00
CA PHE A 64 -7.53 -9.87 -14.45
C PHE A 64 -7.77 -11.07 -15.38
N ARG A 65 -8.99 -11.21 -15.91
CA ARG A 65 -9.29 -12.26 -16.91
C ARG A 65 -8.40 -12.17 -18.12
N TYR A 66 -8.25 -10.96 -18.68
CA TYR A 66 -7.35 -10.73 -19.82
C TYR A 66 -5.94 -11.24 -19.54
N LEU A 67 -5.35 -10.92 -18.38
CA LEU A 67 -4.02 -11.39 -18.03
C LEU A 67 -3.93 -12.91 -17.93
N VAL A 68 -4.95 -13.56 -17.40
CA VAL A 68 -5.02 -15.02 -17.33
C VAL A 68 -5.15 -15.64 -18.73
N ASP A 69 -5.97 -15.07 -19.60
CA ASP A 69 -6.17 -15.52 -20.97
C ASP A 69 -4.88 -15.36 -21.80
N GLU A 70 -4.04 -14.36 -21.50
CA GLU A 70 -2.70 -14.19 -22.07
C GLU A 70 -1.66 -15.21 -21.52
N GLY A 71 -2.07 -16.10 -20.64
CA GLY A 71 -1.23 -17.17 -20.10
C GLY A 71 -0.35 -16.76 -18.91
N CYS A 72 -0.69 -15.68 -18.19
CA CYS A 72 0.00 -15.31 -16.95
C CYS A 72 -0.26 -16.35 -15.86
N ILE A 73 0.80 -16.80 -15.19
CA ILE A 73 0.73 -17.80 -14.11
C ILE A 73 0.66 -17.17 -12.70
N ALA A 74 0.83 -15.86 -12.61
CA ALA A 74 0.59 -15.04 -11.43
C ALA A 74 0.27 -13.61 -11.88
N VAL A 75 -0.47 -12.87 -11.07
CA VAL A 75 -0.79 -11.46 -11.30
C VAL A 75 -0.41 -10.64 -10.08
N ALA A 76 0.43 -9.63 -10.29
CA ALA A 76 0.65 -8.58 -9.30
C ALA A 76 -0.29 -7.41 -9.60
N GLY A 77 -0.86 -6.81 -8.56
CA GLY A 77 -1.73 -5.66 -8.76
C GLY A 77 -3.08 -5.78 -8.09
N ALA A 78 -4.05 -5.06 -8.69
CA ALA A 78 -5.18 -4.53 -7.95
C ALA A 78 -4.67 -3.87 -6.68
N TYR A 79 -3.97 -2.73 -6.85
CA TYR A 79 -3.22 -2.08 -5.76
C TYR A 79 -4.12 -1.40 -4.73
N SER A 80 -5.35 -1.01 -5.12
CA SER A 80 -6.33 -0.49 -4.18
C SER A 80 -7.14 -1.62 -3.54
N SER A 81 -7.48 -1.47 -2.26
CA SER A 81 -8.30 -2.44 -1.52
C SER A 81 -9.64 -2.71 -2.19
N ASP A 82 -10.31 -1.66 -2.70
CA ASP A 82 -11.64 -1.77 -3.31
C ASP A 82 -11.62 -2.63 -4.59
N ASN A 83 -10.55 -2.51 -5.39
CA ASN A 83 -10.38 -3.32 -6.60
C ASN A 83 -9.90 -4.74 -6.25
N ALA A 84 -8.97 -4.87 -5.31
CA ALA A 84 -8.47 -6.17 -4.88
C ALA A 84 -9.58 -7.09 -4.36
N ILE A 85 -10.50 -6.55 -3.56
CA ILE A 85 -11.68 -7.29 -3.05
C ILE A 85 -12.54 -7.81 -4.20
N THR A 86 -12.68 -7.05 -5.29
CA THR A 86 -13.51 -7.47 -6.44
C THR A 86 -12.81 -8.50 -7.33
N VAL A 87 -11.48 -8.49 -7.38
CA VAL A 87 -10.67 -9.45 -8.16
C VAL A 87 -10.46 -10.77 -7.40
N ALA A 88 -10.45 -10.75 -6.07
CA ALA A 88 -10.17 -11.92 -5.24
C ALA A 88 -10.99 -13.18 -5.57
N PRO A 89 -12.32 -13.11 -5.82
CA PRO A 89 -13.09 -14.28 -6.21
C PRO A 89 -12.57 -14.94 -7.49
N LEU A 90 -12.16 -14.14 -8.48
CA LEU A 90 -11.62 -14.63 -9.74
C LEU A 90 -10.25 -15.30 -9.58
N ALA A 91 -9.37 -14.72 -8.76
CA ALA A 91 -8.08 -15.31 -8.44
C ALA A 91 -8.25 -16.72 -7.86
N ASN A 92 -9.22 -16.91 -6.96
CA ASN A 92 -9.54 -18.21 -6.38
C ASN A 92 -10.19 -19.17 -7.39
N GLU A 93 -11.14 -18.71 -8.19
CA GLU A 93 -11.84 -19.51 -9.21
C GLU A 93 -10.88 -20.00 -10.29
N MET A 94 -10.05 -19.09 -10.81
CA MET A 94 -9.10 -19.37 -11.90
C MET A 94 -7.79 -19.99 -11.40
N GLN A 95 -7.60 -20.10 -10.09
CA GLN A 95 -6.40 -20.65 -9.43
C GLN A 95 -5.11 -19.94 -9.87
N ILE A 96 -5.16 -18.63 -10.01
CA ILE A 96 -4.02 -17.77 -10.35
C ILE A 96 -3.70 -16.85 -9.15
N PRO A 97 -2.47 -16.92 -8.56
CA PRO A 97 -2.09 -16.07 -7.47
C PRO A 97 -2.18 -14.58 -7.80
N LEU A 98 -2.89 -13.84 -6.95
CA LEU A 98 -2.98 -12.40 -6.93
C LEU A 98 -2.10 -11.87 -5.80
N ILE A 99 -1.02 -11.14 -6.12
CA ILE A 99 -0.18 -10.46 -5.15
C ILE A 99 -0.58 -8.98 -5.15
N SER A 100 -1.21 -8.52 -4.08
CA SER A 100 -1.77 -7.18 -4.00
C SER A 100 -1.15 -6.34 -2.89
N TRP A 101 -1.07 -5.01 -3.11
CA TRP A 101 -0.68 -4.02 -2.10
C TRP A 101 -1.87 -3.57 -1.23
N ALA A 102 -3.01 -4.18 -1.39
CA ALA A 102 -4.21 -3.84 -0.61
C ALA A 102 -3.98 -4.01 0.89
N GLY A 103 -4.27 -2.97 1.68
CA GLY A 103 -4.20 -2.99 3.14
C GLY A 103 -5.43 -3.62 3.81
N THR A 104 -6.42 -4.04 3.04
CA THR A 104 -7.68 -4.61 3.56
C THR A 104 -7.51 -6.04 4.06
N GLU A 105 -8.11 -6.36 5.21
CA GLU A 105 -8.24 -7.74 5.68
C GLU A 105 -9.27 -8.56 4.89
N ARG A 106 -10.07 -7.91 4.04
CA ARG A 106 -11.08 -8.56 3.22
C ARG A 106 -10.50 -9.23 1.95
N LEU A 107 -9.23 -8.98 1.63
CA LEU A 107 -8.53 -9.72 0.59
C LEU A 107 -8.18 -11.11 1.12
N GLN A 108 -9.08 -12.05 0.90
CA GLN A 108 -9.01 -13.42 1.41
C GLN A 108 -9.17 -14.44 0.30
N GLY A 109 -8.61 -15.62 0.53
CA GLY A 109 -8.71 -16.78 -0.34
C GLY A 109 -7.37 -17.47 -0.54
N GLU A 110 -7.41 -18.69 -1.06
CA GLU A 110 -6.22 -19.51 -1.26
C GLU A 110 -5.22 -18.93 -2.27
N TYR A 111 -5.70 -18.10 -3.22
CA TYR A 111 -4.89 -17.50 -4.28
C TYR A 111 -4.72 -15.99 -4.10
N CYS A 112 -5.05 -15.45 -2.92
CA CYS A 112 -4.90 -14.03 -2.61
C CYS A 112 -3.77 -13.82 -1.61
N PHE A 113 -2.75 -13.07 -2.03
CA PHE A 113 -1.54 -12.78 -1.24
C PHE A 113 -1.42 -11.28 -1.03
N ARG A 114 -1.19 -10.86 0.21
CA ARG A 114 -1.17 -9.46 0.60
C ARG A 114 0.26 -9.03 0.96
N LEU A 115 0.88 -8.28 0.07
CA LEU A 115 2.10 -7.52 0.32
C LEU A 115 1.70 -6.05 0.49
N GLY A 116 0.96 -5.76 1.56
CA GLY A 116 0.17 -4.53 1.70
C GLY A 116 1.01 -3.26 1.71
N ASN A 117 0.51 -2.22 1.06
CA ASN A 117 0.93 -0.86 1.32
C ASN A 117 -0.01 -0.29 2.39
N GLY A 118 0.44 -0.30 3.63
CA GLY A 118 -0.42 -0.12 4.79
C GLY A 118 -1.23 -1.37 5.16
N ASP A 119 -1.92 -1.27 6.28
CA ASP A 119 -2.81 -2.30 6.84
C ASP A 119 -3.95 -1.62 7.60
N CYS A 120 -5.19 -1.83 7.18
CA CYS A 120 -6.31 -1.11 7.77
C CYS A 120 -6.42 -1.25 9.29
N GLY A 121 -6.12 -2.42 9.84
CA GLY A 121 -6.10 -2.67 11.27
C GLY A 121 -4.88 -2.09 11.97
N GLY A 122 -3.69 -2.35 11.41
CA GLY A 122 -2.41 -1.86 11.92
C GLY A 122 -2.32 -0.34 11.90
N ASP A 123 -2.66 0.28 10.76
CA ASP A 123 -2.68 1.73 10.63
C ASP A 123 -3.63 2.38 11.65
N ALA A 124 -4.83 1.82 11.81
CA ALA A 124 -5.81 2.33 12.79
C ALA A 124 -5.28 2.25 14.23
N ALA A 125 -4.59 1.16 14.58
CA ALA A 125 -3.96 1.00 15.89
C ALA A 125 -2.86 2.04 16.10
N LEU A 126 -2.02 2.29 15.08
CA LEU A 126 -0.98 3.31 15.11
C LEU A 126 -1.54 4.73 15.24
N VAL A 127 -2.60 5.05 14.49
CA VAL A 127 -3.28 6.34 14.60
C VAL A 127 -3.74 6.57 16.06
N VAL A 128 -4.37 5.56 16.68
CA VAL A 128 -4.80 5.67 18.09
C VAL A 128 -3.61 5.80 19.05
N GLN A 129 -2.53 5.07 18.80
CA GLN A 129 -1.32 5.19 19.61
C GLN A 129 -0.71 6.60 19.52
N TRP A 130 -0.62 7.16 18.31
CA TRP A 130 -0.13 8.52 18.10
C TRP A 130 -0.99 9.55 18.87
N LEU A 131 -2.32 9.42 18.78
CA LEU A 131 -3.25 10.30 19.51
C LEU A 131 -2.98 10.25 21.02
N LYS A 132 -2.86 9.05 21.60
CA LYS A 132 -2.58 8.87 23.03
C LYS A 132 -1.24 9.46 23.46
N ARG A 133 -0.18 9.20 22.69
CA ARG A 133 1.17 9.73 22.97
C ARG A 133 1.22 11.26 22.95
N ASN A 134 0.39 11.90 22.14
CA ASN A 134 0.32 13.35 22.00
C ASN A 134 -0.79 14.00 22.87
N GLY A 135 -1.48 13.23 23.73
CA GLY A 135 -2.50 13.75 24.63
C GLY A 135 -3.81 14.13 23.95
N HIS A 136 -4.08 13.61 22.75
CA HIS A 136 -5.33 13.86 22.03
C HIS A 136 -6.35 12.79 22.42
N GLU A 137 -7.35 13.19 23.20
CA GLU A 137 -8.36 12.25 23.74
C GLU A 137 -9.76 12.45 23.16
N ARG A 138 -9.99 13.59 22.50
CA ARG A 138 -11.29 13.97 21.93
C ARG A 138 -11.12 14.34 20.45
N VAL A 139 -11.41 13.43 19.55
CA VAL A 139 -11.05 13.59 18.14
C VAL A 139 -12.26 13.75 17.21
N ALA A 140 -12.09 14.46 16.12
CA ALA A 140 -13.00 14.47 14.99
C ALA A 140 -12.50 13.53 13.90
N VAL A 141 -13.41 12.86 13.21
CA VAL A 141 -13.08 11.92 12.13
C VAL A 141 -13.74 12.35 10.83
N LEU A 142 -12.93 12.47 9.79
CA LEU A 142 -13.40 12.54 8.40
C LEU A 142 -13.15 11.18 7.76
N SER A 143 -14.21 10.51 7.31
CA SER A 143 -14.13 9.17 6.71
C SER A 143 -14.58 9.20 5.25
N GLU A 144 -13.87 8.50 4.38
CA GLU A 144 -14.29 8.32 2.99
C GLU A 144 -15.41 7.28 2.88
N ILE A 145 -16.38 7.56 2.01
CA ILE A 145 -17.43 6.60 1.62
C ILE A 145 -16.81 5.67 0.57
N SER A 146 -16.20 4.60 1.05
CA SER A 146 -15.64 3.52 0.23
C SER A 146 -15.49 2.28 1.11
N PRO A 147 -15.41 1.06 0.54
CA PRO A 147 -15.12 -0.15 1.32
C PRO A 147 -13.86 -0.03 2.18
N ASN A 148 -12.82 0.63 1.67
CA ASN A 148 -11.57 0.88 2.40
C ASN A 148 -11.76 1.90 3.54
N GLY A 149 -12.43 3.03 3.29
CA GLY A 149 -12.71 4.04 4.30
C GLY A 149 -13.58 3.50 5.44
N GLU A 150 -14.60 2.70 5.11
CA GLU A 150 -15.44 2.01 6.09
C GLU A 150 -14.66 1.03 6.96
N GLU A 151 -13.73 0.28 6.34
CA GLU A 151 -12.88 -0.67 7.06
C GLU A 151 -11.91 0.03 7.99
N TYR A 152 -11.22 1.07 7.54
CA TYR A 152 -10.37 1.91 8.38
C TYR A 152 -11.12 2.49 9.56
N PHE A 153 -12.30 3.09 9.30
CA PHE A 153 -13.10 3.68 10.37
C PHE A 153 -13.62 2.65 11.36
N ARG A 154 -13.97 1.45 10.90
CA ARG A 154 -14.37 0.33 11.76
C ARG A 154 -13.25 -0.04 12.73
N PHE A 155 -12.04 -0.23 12.27
CA PHE A 155 -10.88 -0.55 13.11
C PHE A 155 -10.50 0.61 14.03
N PHE A 156 -10.45 1.83 13.49
CA PHE A 156 -10.17 3.01 14.29
C PHE A 156 -11.16 3.16 15.46
N ARG A 157 -12.47 3.03 15.22
CA ARG A 157 -13.49 3.11 16.25
C ARG A 157 -13.32 2.03 17.31
N GLN A 158 -12.93 0.82 16.91
CA GLN A 158 -12.67 -0.28 17.81
C GLN A 158 -11.49 0.01 18.72
N GLU A 159 -10.36 0.44 18.16
CA GLU A 159 -9.15 0.77 18.91
C GLU A 159 -9.31 2.04 19.76
N ALA A 160 -9.94 3.07 19.25
CA ALA A 160 -10.26 4.29 19.99
C ALA A 160 -11.05 3.96 21.26
N ARG A 161 -12.09 3.11 21.14
CA ARG A 161 -12.87 2.65 22.29
C ARG A 161 -12.01 1.89 23.30
N ARG A 162 -11.14 0.98 22.85
CA ARG A 162 -10.27 0.19 23.75
C ARG A 162 -9.27 1.06 24.52
N ARG A 163 -8.82 2.14 23.90
CA ARG A 163 -7.81 3.04 24.46
C ARG A 163 -8.37 4.32 25.08
N GLY A 164 -9.68 4.44 25.19
CA GLY A 164 -10.34 5.57 25.84
C GLY A 164 -10.30 6.89 25.07
N ILE A 165 -10.20 6.82 23.73
CA ILE A 165 -10.33 7.98 22.85
C ILE A 165 -11.80 8.22 22.54
N SER A 166 -12.28 9.44 22.76
CA SER A 166 -13.63 9.88 22.45
C SER A 166 -13.71 10.41 21.03
N ILE A 167 -14.63 9.89 20.22
CA ILE A 167 -14.95 10.43 18.90
C ILE A 167 -16.03 11.50 19.08
N ALA A 168 -15.64 12.77 19.00
CA ALA A 168 -16.51 13.93 19.23
C ALA A 168 -17.48 14.18 18.09
N ALA A 169 -17.02 13.97 16.84
CA ALA A 169 -17.82 14.13 15.64
C ALA A 169 -17.28 13.24 14.52
N VAL A 170 -18.16 12.86 13.60
CA VAL A 170 -17.81 12.10 12.39
C VAL A 170 -18.52 12.74 11.21
N GLU A 171 -17.78 12.99 10.15
CA GLU A 171 -18.32 13.33 8.84
C GLU A 171 -17.89 12.29 7.83
N THR A 172 -18.77 11.95 6.90
CA THR A 172 -18.48 11.03 5.81
C THR A 172 -18.57 11.76 4.48
N VAL A 173 -17.57 11.54 3.62
CA VAL A 173 -17.45 12.25 2.35
C VAL A 173 -17.15 11.28 1.21
N SER A 174 -17.62 11.59 0.02
CA SER A 174 -17.22 10.85 -1.18
C SER A 174 -15.75 11.09 -1.49
N GLN A 175 -15.16 10.25 -2.32
CA GLN A 175 -13.78 10.42 -2.80
C GLN A 175 -13.61 11.58 -3.80
N SER A 176 -14.71 12.23 -4.19
CA SER A 176 -14.73 13.41 -5.06
C SER A 176 -15.83 14.38 -4.60
N PRO A 177 -15.71 14.97 -3.39
CA PRO A 177 -16.69 15.90 -2.87
C PRO A 177 -16.64 17.24 -3.63
N ALA A 178 -17.75 17.91 -3.73
CA ALA A 178 -17.81 19.25 -4.31
C ALA A 178 -17.18 20.30 -3.37
N ASP A 179 -17.34 20.14 -2.06
CA ASP A 179 -16.78 21.01 -1.03
C ASP A 179 -16.51 20.24 0.27
N LEU A 180 -15.33 20.41 0.85
CA LEU A 180 -14.95 19.85 2.14
C LEU A 180 -15.15 20.82 3.30
N ALA A 181 -15.21 22.14 3.06
CA ALA A 181 -15.26 23.14 4.13
C ALA A 181 -16.48 22.98 5.03
N VAL A 182 -17.63 22.62 4.46
CA VAL A 182 -18.86 22.39 5.24
C VAL A 182 -18.69 21.25 6.23
N HIS A 183 -18.07 20.15 5.80
CA HIS A 183 -17.79 18.98 6.64
C HIS A 183 -16.77 19.30 7.72
N LEU A 184 -15.66 19.98 7.35
CA LEU A 184 -14.62 20.36 8.31
C LEU A 184 -15.11 21.38 9.33
N GLU A 185 -15.97 22.32 8.92
CA GLU A 185 -16.63 23.27 9.84
C GLU A 185 -17.57 22.56 10.82
N SER A 186 -18.30 21.53 10.37
CA SER A 186 -19.11 20.67 11.24
C SER A 186 -18.24 19.97 12.29
N LEU A 187 -17.12 19.39 11.84
CA LEU A 187 -16.17 18.72 12.72
C LEU A 187 -15.53 19.71 13.73
N ARG A 188 -15.13 20.90 13.29
CA ARG A 188 -14.55 21.97 14.14
C ARG A 188 -15.47 22.38 15.27
N LYS A 189 -16.80 22.48 15.03
CA LYS A 189 -17.80 22.86 16.03
C LYS A 189 -17.89 21.89 17.20
N ALA A 190 -17.41 20.67 17.05
CA ALA A 190 -17.34 19.70 18.15
C ALA A 190 -16.13 19.94 19.06
N GLU A 191 -15.28 20.94 18.80
CA GLU A 191 -14.10 21.29 19.57
C GLU A 191 -13.16 20.10 19.83
N PRO A 192 -12.70 19.38 18.78
CA PRO A 192 -11.81 18.24 18.94
C PRO A 192 -10.36 18.67 19.19
N ASP A 193 -9.58 17.80 19.84
CA ASP A 193 -8.14 17.96 20.07
C ASP A 193 -7.32 17.67 18.81
N ALA A 194 -7.84 16.83 17.92
CA ALA A 194 -7.19 16.44 16.67
C ALA A 194 -8.22 16.05 15.59
N LEU A 195 -7.77 16.12 14.32
CA LEU A 195 -8.47 15.65 13.16
C LEU A 195 -7.86 14.32 12.69
N VAL A 196 -8.69 13.31 12.52
CA VAL A 196 -8.34 11.99 11.97
C VAL A 196 -8.97 11.83 10.61
N TYR A 197 -8.19 11.42 9.60
CA TYR A 197 -8.71 11.10 8.28
C TYR A 197 -8.60 9.61 8.01
N MET A 198 -9.72 8.97 7.65
CA MET A 198 -9.83 7.55 7.34
C MET A 198 -10.25 7.34 5.89
N GLY A 199 -9.32 6.86 5.08
CA GLY A 199 -9.49 6.62 3.65
C GLY A 199 -8.18 6.52 2.91
N TYR A 200 -8.22 6.59 1.59
CA TYR A 200 -7.03 6.48 0.73
C TYR A 200 -6.11 7.73 0.73
N GLY A 201 -6.49 8.80 1.36
CA GLY A 201 -5.73 10.04 1.31
C GLY A 201 -5.90 10.86 0.02
N MET A 202 -6.77 10.46 -0.90
CA MET A 202 -6.94 11.15 -2.18
C MET A 202 -7.44 12.58 -2.04
N LEU A 203 -8.28 12.87 -1.06
CA LEU A 203 -8.78 14.23 -0.80
C LEU A 203 -7.64 15.15 -0.36
N ALA A 204 -6.75 14.63 0.48
CA ALA A 204 -5.54 15.34 0.88
C ALA A 204 -4.58 15.48 -0.30
N ALA A 205 -4.34 14.40 -1.06
CA ALA A 205 -3.45 14.37 -2.22
C ALA A 205 -3.84 15.38 -3.30
N LYS A 206 -5.14 15.63 -3.52
CA LYS A 206 -5.64 16.65 -4.42
C LYS A 206 -5.58 18.08 -3.85
N GLY A 207 -5.11 18.24 -2.62
CA GLY A 207 -5.04 19.55 -1.94
C GLY A 207 -6.37 20.03 -1.34
N LEU A 208 -7.47 19.30 -1.54
CA LEU A 208 -8.82 19.71 -1.10
C LEU A 208 -8.91 19.89 0.42
N MET A 209 -8.22 19.03 1.17
CA MET A 209 -8.16 19.12 2.63
C MET A 209 -7.46 20.42 3.08
N ARG A 210 -6.32 20.73 2.49
CA ARG A 210 -5.56 21.92 2.81
C ARG A 210 -6.36 23.19 2.47
N GLU A 211 -6.86 23.28 1.26
CA GLU A 211 -7.66 24.42 0.80
C GLU A 211 -8.88 24.65 1.71
N ALA A 212 -9.56 23.58 2.13
CA ALA A 212 -10.72 23.70 2.99
C ALA A 212 -10.35 24.09 4.42
N LEU A 213 -9.28 23.54 5.01
CA LEU A 213 -8.77 23.93 6.33
C LEU A 213 -8.33 25.38 6.36
N ASP A 214 -7.56 25.82 5.35
CA ASP A 214 -7.11 27.21 5.22
C ASP A 214 -8.32 28.17 5.10
N ARG A 215 -9.33 27.84 4.30
CA ARG A 215 -10.54 28.64 4.10
C ARG A 215 -11.34 28.85 5.37
N ILE A 216 -11.44 27.82 6.23
CA ILE A 216 -12.17 27.95 7.50
C ILE A 216 -11.29 28.43 8.66
N GLY A 217 -9.99 28.64 8.45
CA GLY A 217 -9.05 29.05 9.46
C GLY A 217 -8.90 28.04 10.61
N TRP A 218 -8.86 26.72 10.29
CA TRP A 218 -8.71 25.66 11.27
C TRP A 218 -7.46 24.84 10.99
N ASP A 219 -6.51 24.84 11.95
CA ASP A 219 -5.24 24.12 11.85
C ASP A 219 -5.05 23.17 13.04
N PRO A 220 -5.83 22.07 13.12
CA PRO A 220 -5.71 21.10 14.19
C PRO A 220 -4.48 20.20 14.01
N PRO A 221 -3.96 19.59 15.09
CA PRO A 221 -3.17 18.37 14.98
C PRO A 221 -3.93 17.35 14.12
N ARG A 222 -3.25 16.71 13.16
CA ARG A 222 -3.94 15.87 12.19
C ARG A 222 -3.13 14.64 11.80
N ILE A 223 -3.84 13.51 11.68
CA ILE A 223 -3.24 12.23 11.34
C ILE A 223 -4.15 11.44 10.38
N MET A 224 -3.53 10.65 9.52
CA MET A 224 -4.21 9.69 8.65
C MET A 224 -3.49 8.33 8.67
N GLY A 225 -4.14 7.29 8.18
CA GLY A 225 -3.51 6.00 7.91
C GLY A 225 -2.43 6.11 6.86
N THR A 226 -2.42 5.27 5.89
CA THR A 226 -1.39 5.18 4.85
C THR A 226 -0.93 6.53 4.29
N ALA A 227 0.35 6.86 4.50
CA ALA A 227 0.93 8.13 4.10
C ALA A 227 1.49 8.14 2.67
N PHE A 228 1.57 6.98 2.00
CA PHE A 228 2.24 6.84 0.70
C PHE A 228 1.69 7.78 -0.39
N MET A 229 0.42 8.16 -0.30
CA MET A 229 -0.19 9.10 -1.24
C MET A 229 0.39 10.51 -1.15
N PHE A 230 1.10 10.86 -0.09
CA PHE A 230 1.78 12.15 0.05
C PHE A 230 2.77 12.39 -1.10
N TYR A 231 3.40 11.35 -1.58
CA TYR A 231 4.42 11.44 -2.62
C TYR A 231 3.83 11.67 -4.02
N LEU A 232 2.62 11.19 -4.27
CA LEU A 232 2.00 11.26 -5.59
C LEU A 232 1.68 12.70 -6.03
N MET A 233 1.35 13.58 -5.07
CA MET A 233 0.83 14.91 -5.37
C MET A 233 1.68 16.06 -4.80
N GLY A 234 2.83 15.73 -4.21
CA GLY A 234 3.73 16.70 -3.59
C GLY A 234 3.41 16.98 -2.12
N PHE A 235 4.45 17.23 -1.36
CA PHE A 235 4.35 17.41 0.09
C PHE A 235 3.69 18.72 0.52
N ASP A 236 3.69 19.75 -0.32
CA ASP A 236 3.10 21.05 -0.01
C ASP A 236 1.63 20.98 0.39
N LYS A 237 0.92 19.96 -0.10
CA LYS A 237 -0.50 19.73 0.20
C LYS A 237 -0.74 19.05 1.54
N PHE A 238 0.30 18.50 2.13
CA PHE A 238 0.24 17.70 3.35
C PHE A 238 0.95 18.35 4.53
N GLU A 239 1.29 19.62 4.45
CA GLU A 239 1.97 20.31 5.54
C GLU A 239 1.25 20.10 6.89
N GLY A 240 2.00 19.65 7.90
CA GLY A 240 1.51 19.34 9.23
C GLY A 240 0.77 18.02 9.40
N TRP A 241 0.57 17.24 8.34
CA TRP A 241 0.00 15.90 8.46
C TRP A 241 1.00 14.90 8.99
N VAL A 242 0.53 14.06 9.91
CA VAL A 242 1.17 12.79 10.25
C VAL A 242 0.46 11.67 9.49
N GLY A 243 1.20 10.68 9.05
CA GLY A 243 0.65 9.51 8.38
C GLY A 243 1.48 8.27 8.65
N ILE A 244 0.96 7.13 8.25
CA ILE A 244 1.63 5.84 8.35
C ILE A 244 2.28 5.52 7.00
N ASP A 245 3.56 5.11 7.02
CA ASP A 245 4.36 4.82 5.83
C ASP A 245 5.19 3.55 6.04
N GLN A 246 5.93 3.15 5.02
CA GLN A 246 6.81 1.97 5.03
C GLN A 246 8.25 2.30 4.57
N PHE A 247 8.55 3.57 4.31
CA PHE A 247 9.92 3.99 3.95
C PHE A 247 10.75 4.26 5.19
N ALA A 248 11.78 3.44 5.43
CA ALA A 248 12.72 3.59 6.54
C ALA A 248 14.15 3.77 6.03
N PRO A 249 14.73 4.98 6.11
CA PRO A 249 16.14 5.18 5.70
C PRO A 249 17.13 4.29 6.46
N ALA A 250 16.80 3.86 7.67
CA ALA A 250 17.62 2.98 8.51
C ALA A 250 17.60 1.50 8.04
N ASN A 251 16.69 1.11 7.14
CA ASN A 251 16.67 -0.23 6.60
C ASN A 251 17.91 -0.44 5.69
N PRO A 252 18.78 -1.45 5.99
CA PRO A 252 20.04 -1.63 5.26
C PRO A 252 19.87 -2.03 3.79
N LEU A 253 18.67 -2.46 3.38
CA LEU A 253 18.38 -2.77 1.97
C LEU A 253 18.05 -1.54 1.14
N VAL A 254 17.64 -0.44 1.77
CA VAL A 254 17.31 0.82 1.07
C VAL A 254 18.52 1.37 0.29
N PRO A 255 19.69 1.62 0.91
CA PRO A 255 20.84 2.11 0.18
C PRO A 255 21.35 1.10 -0.87
N ARG A 256 21.26 -0.20 -0.60
CA ARG A 256 21.66 -1.26 -1.56
C ARG A 256 20.77 -1.28 -2.79
N PHE A 257 19.46 -1.13 -2.61
CA PHE A 257 18.53 -1.01 -3.73
C PHE A 257 18.85 0.22 -4.58
N LEU A 258 19.04 1.38 -3.94
CA LEU A 258 19.30 2.64 -4.63
C LEU A 258 20.62 2.59 -5.43
N GLU A 259 21.69 2.07 -4.83
CA GLU A 259 22.98 1.89 -5.49
C GLU A 259 22.85 1.01 -6.75
N ARG A 260 22.19 -0.14 -6.64
CA ARG A 260 21.98 -1.08 -7.76
C ARG A 260 21.11 -0.47 -8.86
N TYR A 261 20.05 0.23 -8.49
CA TYR A 261 19.18 0.89 -9.44
C TYR A 261 19.93 1.98 -10.22
N ARG A 262 20.67 2.84 -9.52
CA ARG A 262 21.50 3.87 -10.14
C ARG A 262 22.60 3.30 -11.04
N ALA A 263 23.25 2.24 -10.60
CA ALA A 263 24.28 1.55 -11.39
C ALA A 263 23.71 0.99 -12.70
N ARG A 264 22.47 0.50 -12.69
CA ARG A 264 21.84 -0.11 -13.86
C ARG A 264 21.20 0.89 -14.81
N TYR A 265 20.59 1.95 -14.28
CA TYR A 265 19.77 2.87 -15.08
C TYR A 265 20.31 4.31 -15.16
N GLY A 266 21.30 4.67 -14.34
CA GLY A 266 21.91 6.01 -14.35
C GLY A 266 21.05 7.12 -13.76
N GLU A 267 19.97 6.78 -13.07
CA GLU A 267 18.99 7.72 -12.51
C GLU A 267 18.44 7.21 -11.16
N ASP A 268 17.72 8.06 -10.45
CA ASP A 268 16.97 7.64 -9.27
C ASP A 268 15.68 6.90 -9.65
N PRO A 269 15.19 5.96 -8.81
CA PRO A 269 13.89 5.37 -9.02
C PRO A 269 12.78 6.43 -9.06
N PRO A 270 11.70 6.21 -9.81
CA PRO A 270 10.58 7.13 -9.80
C PRO A 270 10.05 7.33 -8.37
N MET A 271 9.64 8.55 -8.06
CA MET A 271 9.12 8.95 -6.74
C MET A 271 10.11 8.77 -5.56
N TRP A 272 11.39 8.64 -5.80
CA TRP A 272 12.39 8.55 -4.73
C TRP A 272 12.54 9.88 -3.94
N PRO A 273 12.71 9.86 -2.60
CA PRO A 273 12.70 8.73 -1.66
C PRO A 273 11.27 8.39 -1.20
N ASN A 274 10.86 7.11 -1.33
CA ASN A 274 9.48 6.67 -1.11
C ASN A 274 9.43 5.16 -0.90
N ALA A 275 8.38 4.66 -0.24
CA ALA A 275 8.16 3.23 -0.07
C ALA A 275 7.76 2.50 -1.36
N ILE A 276 7.11 3.17 -2.31
CA ILE A 276 6.56 2.51 -3.52
C ILE A 276 7.64 1.84 -4.38
N PRO A 277 8.77 2.48 -4.72
CA PRO A 277 9.85 1.80 -5.45
C PRO A 277 10.35 0.55 -4.75
N LEU A 278 10.46 0.59 -3.42
CA LEU A 278 10.92 -0.53 -2.62
C LEU A 278 9.89 -1.66 -2.59
N LEU A 279 8.62 -1.30 -2.44
CA LEU A 279 7.51 -2.26 -2.46
C LEU A 279 7.36 -2.93 -3.84
N SER A 280 7.54 -2.16 -4.92
CA SER A 280 7.58 -2.68 -6.30
C SER A 280 8.71 -3.69 -6.47
N TYR A 281 9.89 -3.36 -5.95
CA TYR A 281 11.05 -4.25 -5.98
C TYR A 281 10.81 -5.53 -5.15
N ASP A 282 10.28 -5.39 -3.93
CA ASP A 282 9.96 -6.55 -3.08
C ASP A 282 8.88 -7.44 -3.69
N THR A 283 7.87 -6.87 -4.36
CA THR A 283 6.85 -7.63 -5.09
C THR A 283 7.50 -8.52 -6.17
N SER A 284 8.42 -7.95 -6.93
CA SER A 284 9.14 -8.71 -7.97
C SER A 284 10.06 -9.77 -7.37
N ARG A 285 10.75 -9.47 -6.26
CA ARG A 285 11.58 -10.47 -5.55
C ARG A 285 10.74 -11.63 -5.00
N VAL A 286 9.56 -11.34 -4.47
CA VAL A 286 8.60 -12.36 -4.02
C VAL A 286 8.17 -13.26 -5.16
N LEU A 287 7.86 -12.68 -6.32
CA LEU A 287 7.51 -13.44 -7.52
C LEU A 287 8.67 -14.31 -8.01
N VAL A 288 9.87 -13.76 -8.09
CA VAL A 288 11.09 -14.51 -8.46
C VAL A 288 11.31 -15.69 -7.50
N GLU A 289 11.24 -15.44 -6.20
CA GLU A 289 11.43 -16.49 -5.19
C GLU A 289 10.33 -17.57 -5.28
N ALA A 290 9.08 -17.16 -5.54
CA ALA A 290 7.97 -18.08 -5.72
C ALA A 290 8.15 -18.95 -6.98
N ILE A 291 8.61 -18.37 -8.09
CA ILE A 291 8.91 -19.10 -9.32
C ILE A 291 10.04 -20.12 -9.09
N PHE A 292 11.12 -19.69 -8.44
CA PHE A 292 12.24 -20.57 -8.10
C PHE A 292 11.83 -21.78 -7.24
N ARG A 293 10.91 -21.55 -6.29
CA ARG A 293 10.42 -22.60 -5.37
C ARG A 293 9.25 -23.41 -5.93
N ALA A 294 8.64 -22.97 -7.03
CA ALA A 294 7.48 -23.63 -7.58
C ALA A 294 7.81 -25.04 -8.07
N PRO A 295 7.07 -26.08 -7.62
CA PRO A 295 7.28 -27.45 -8.10
C PRO A 295 6.92 -27.60 -9.60
N ILE A 296 6.08 -26.72 -10.12
CA ILE A 296 5.67 -26.64 -11.50
C ILE A 296 5.28 -25.18 -11.84
N LEU A 297 5.58 -24.72 -13.05
CA LEU A 297 5.21 -23.38 -13.51
C LEU A 297 3.74 -23.32 -13.90
N SER A 298 2.90 -23.10 -12.93
CA SER A 298 1.44 -22.96 -13.04
C SER A 298 0.92 -22.13 -11.85
N GLY A 299 -0.30 -21.64 -11.91
CA GLY A 299 -0.91 -20.91 -10.79
C GLY A 299 -0.81 -21.67 -9.46
N PRO A 300 -1.23 -22.94 -9.36
CA PRO A 300 -1.06 -23.74 -8.14
C PRO A 300 0.41 -23.93 -7.71
N GLY A 301 1.32 -24.07 -8.68
CA GLY A 301 2.75 -24.19 -8.37
C GLY A 301 3.35 -22.90 -7.82
N ILE A 302 2.98 -21.74 -8.38
CA ILE A 302 3.41 -20.43 -7.85
C ILE A 302 2.81 -20.19 -6.46
N LYS A 303 1.53 -20.57 -6.22
CA LYS A 303 0.94 -20.55 -4.88
C LYS A 303 1.79 -21.33 -3.89
N ALA A 304 2.15 -22.57 -4.20
CA ALA A 304 2.99 -23.41 -3.35
C ALA A 304 4.37 -22.78 -3.11
N GLY A 305 4.95 -22.17 -4.13
CA GLY A 305 6.20 -21.41 -4.03
C GLY A 305 6.09 -20.23 -3.06
N LEU A 306 5.04 -19.40 -3.19
CA LEU A 306 4.75 -18.30 -2.27
C LEU A 306 4.61 -18.79 -0.83
N GLU A 307 3.80 -19.81 -0.60
CA GLU A 307 3.55 -20.41 0.72
C GLU A 307 4.78 -21.07 1.34
N SER A 308 5.84 -21.28 0.59
CA SER A 308 7.11 -21.82 1.08
C SER A 308 8.12 -20.77 1.52
N ILE A 309 7.86 -19.48 1.28
CA ILE A 309 8.73 -18.38 1.70
C ILE A 309 8.64 -18.22 3.21
N ARG A 310 9.68 -18.62 3.93
CA ARG A 310 9.71 -18.54 5.40
C ARG A 310 10.39 -17.30 5.93
N PHE A 311 11.34 -16.77 5.18
CA PHE A 311 12.07 -15.56 5.53
C PHE A 311 12.72 -14.97 4.28
N MET A 312 12.39 -13.73 3.97
CA MET A 312 13.04 -12.91 2.96
C MET A 312 13.14 -11.48 3.50
N PRO A 313 14.33 -10.90 3.68
CA PRO A 313 14.45 -9.52 4.15
C PRO A 313 13.70 -8.57 3.21
N SER A 314 12.91 -7.65 3.78
CA SER A 314 12.16 -6.65 3.02
C SER A 314 12.98 -5.37 2.85
N SER A 315 12.86 -4.74 1.70
CA SER A 315 13.42 -3.40 1.45
C SER A 315 12.51 -2.29 1.98
N THR A 316 11.25 -2.59 2.32
CA THR A 316 10.33 -1.68 3.01
C THR A 316 10.29 -1.96 4.51
N GLY A 317 9.82 -0.98 5.27
CA GLY A 317 9.72 -1.09 6.74
C GLY A 317 11.07 -0.95 7.45
N GLY A 318 11.08 -1.19 8.75
CA GLY A 318 12.28 -1.10 9.60
C GLY A 318 13.33 -2.16 9.29
N PRO A 319 14.50 -2.10 9.95
CA PRO A 319 15.63 -3.02 9.68
C PRO A 319 15.33 -4.51 9.91
N GLN A 320 14.34 -4.83 10.74
CA GLN A 320 13.91 -6.19 11.07
C GLN A 320 12.73 -6.67 10.21
N THR A 321 12.24 -5.83 9.32
CA THR A 321 11.11 -6.20 8.47
C THR A 321 11.52 -7.31 7.50
N HIS A 322 10.69 -8.33 7.41
CA HIS A 322 10.86 -9.42 6.47
C HIS A 322 9.52 -9.90 5.92
N ILE A 323 9.61 -10.60 4.82
CA ILE A 323 8.50 -11.21 4.10
C ILE A 323 8.50 -12.70 4.42
N ALA A 324 7.34 -13.21 4.84
CA ALA A 324 7.10 -14.63 5.08
C ALA A 324 5.66 -14.97 4.73
N CYS A 325 5.44 -16.19 4.24
CA CYS A 325 4.13 -16.69 3.86
C CYS A 325 3.96 -18.16 4.26
N SER A 326 2.72 -18.58 4.45
CA SER A 326 2.38 -19.98 4.75
C SER A 326 0.98 -20.28 4.21
N PRO A 327 0.56 -21.56 4.13
CA PRO A 327 -0.80 -21.93 3.74
C PRO A 327 -1.91 -21.36 4.64
N TYR A 328 -1.55 -20.88 5.83
CA TYR A 328 -2.49 -20.36 6.84
C TYR A 328 -2.45 -18.84 6.97
N GLU A 329 -1.45 -18.19 6.36
CA GLU A 329 -1.24 -16.74 6.49
C GLU A 329 -0.65 -16.17 5.20
N HIS A 330 -1.47 -15.45 4.45
CA HIS A 330 -1.13 -14.80 3.19
C HIS A 330 -0.89 -13.29 3.30
N GLY A 331 -1.03 -12.71 4.49
CA GLY A 331 -0.42 -11.42 4.80
C GLY A 331 1.08 -11.62 4.92
N MET A 332 1.90 -10.91 4.14
CA MET A 332 3.29 -11.33 3.95
C MET A 332 4.31 -10.57 4.80
N PHE A 333 4.02 -9.34 5.25
CA PHE A 333 4.94 -8.60 6.08
C PHE A 333 4.98 -9.10 7.53
N ARG A 334 6.18 -9.08 8.11
CA ARG A 334 6.47 -9.41 9.51
C ARG A 334 7.44 -8.39 10.09
N GLY A 335 7.36 -8.17 11.41
CA GLY A 335 8.19 -7.20 12.12
C GLY A 335 7.61 -5.79 12.03
N ASP A 336 8.43 -4.79 12.32
CA ASP A 336 8.03 -3.39 12.42
C ASP A 336 8.08 -2.72 11.04
N TRP A 337 7.06 -2.95 10.24
CA TRP A 337 7.02 -2.52 8.86
C TRP A 337 6.21 -1.23 8.63
N LEU A 338 5.41 -0.82 9.62
CA LEU A 338 4.65 0.43 9.59
C LEU A 338 5.35 1.50 10.45
N LEU A 339 5.42 2.71 9.96
CA LEU A 339 6.22 3.81 10.49
C LEU A 339 5.42 5.10 10.52
N TYR A 340 5.74 6.00 11.44
CA TYR A 340 5.20 7.35 11.42
C TYR A 340 6.06 8.26 10.54
N GLY A 341 5.40 9.03 9.68
CA GLY A 341 5.98 10.14 8.96
C GLY A 341 5.18 11.43 9.19
N ARG A 342 5.87 12.55 9.29
CA ARG A 342 5.27 13.89 9.36
C ARG A 342 5.74 14.71 8.18
N VAL A 343 4.85 15.47 7.57
CA VAL A 343 5.23 16.46 6.58
C VAL A 343 5.49 17.80 7.27
N THR A 344 6.72 18.27 7.13
CA THR A 344 7.18 19.53 7.71
C THR A 344 8.06 20.28 6.70
N ASN A 345 7.77 21.55 6.45
CA ASN A 345 8.51 22.37 5.49
C ASN A 345 8.61 21.73 4.09
N GLY A 346 7.53 21.12 3.65
CA GLY A 346 7.43 20.45 2.35
C GLY A 346 8.30 19.19 2.23
N ARG A 347 8.64 18.53 3.34
CA ARG A 347 9.44 17.29 3.37
C ARG A 347 8.81 16.28 4.33
N LEU A 348 8.98 15.01 4.02
CA LEU A 348 8.63 13.93 4.93
C LEU A 348 9.76 13.71 5.93
N GLU A 349 9.45 13.83 7.21
CA GLU A 349 10.31 13.51 8.32
C GLU A 349 9.79 12.27 9.03
N PHE A 350 10.70 11.38 9.43
CA PHE A 350 10.32 10.15 10.12
C PHE A 350 10.22 10.44 11.62
N GLU A 351 9.09 10.08 12.24
CA GLU A 351 8.85 10.22 13.69
C GLU A 351 9.15 8.92 14.46
N GLY A 352 9.69 7.91 13.81
CA GLY A 352 10.13 6.66 14.43
C GLY A 352 9.39 5.42 13.96
N LEU A 353 9.91 4.28 14.41
CA LEU A 353 9.30 2.97 14.24
C LEU A 353 8.11 2.81 15.18
N PHE A 354 7.21 1.92 14.82
CA PHE A 354 6.22 1.38 15.74
C PHE A 354 6.96 0.62 16.86
N GLU A 355 7.11 1.24 18.01
CA GLU A 355 7.51 0.52 19.20
C GLU A 355 6.31 -0.29 19.69
N GLN A 356 6.51 -1.60 19.85
CA GLN A 356 5.51 -2.48 20.42
C GLN A 356 4.99 -1.90 21.74
N TRP A 357 3.71 -2.11 21.96
CA TRP A 357 2.98 -1.65 23.14
C TRP A 357 3.78 -1.88 24.41
N GLU A 358 4.24 -0.84 25.06
CA GLU A 358 4.49 -0.89 26.50
C GLU A 358 3.11 -0.84 27.17
N ASP A 359 2.81 -1.85 27.98
CA ASP A 359 1.56 -2.02 28.72
C ASP A 359 1.27 -0.85 29.68
#